data_c34e3fb4450fd7bd2e30538f3e6e625a
#
_entry.id   c34e3fb4450fd7bd2e30538f3e6e625a
#
_cell.length_a   1.000
_cell.length_b   1.000
_cell.length_c   1.000
_cell.angle_alpha   90.00
_cell.angle_beta   90.00
_cell.angle_gamma   90.00
#
_symmetry.space_group_name_H-M   'P 1'
#
loop_
_entity.id
_entity.type
_entity.pdbx_description
1 polymer ?
#
loop_
_entity_poly.entity_id
_entity_poly.type
_entity_poly.pdbx_seq_one_letter_code
_entity_poly.pdbx_strand_id
1 'polypeptide(L)'
;MKKLLSLLLMLLCVVAVSAQQFRITGTVHDKKTNDPIIGASILVKNTNNGIITDVDGKFELQNVSKGNTLIVSYVGYRSQNILVDGSKRNFSILLDEDNEVLDEVVVVGYGTQKKQDITGSVVSVGEGKFTEGVNTNAFQMINGKAAGVNISQTSSAPGASTKIQIRGAGSINSSNSALVVVDGLPGVDASSINPSDIKSIEVLKDASAAAIYGTRAANGVVLITTKSGKKGDISVKFGAEIGFQSVAKKMEMLNAKEYMETLNALRKESNNSDGIIYTPDQVAAAGEGTNWQNEIFRNGAPVQSYQLSVAGGGDRNDYYFGLNYFDQKGIVKCSDLKKYNIRANLNFTPKDFLRFKVNLNFTRKDGREIYESNAVNENAGPINASLLFDPTLPVGKDPETGRYYQNSYISLDNPLALLYGVSPEQHKNNAYGTFTTEIEPLKDLVFTARLGATLDSYITSQYRSRETMTGLSSKGVATKKSGEDT
;
A
#
# COMPACT_ATOMS: atom_id res chain seq x y z
N MET A 1 -49.55 35.50 35.35
CA MET A 1 -49.44 35.55 33.89
C MET A 1 -48.67 36.74 33.36
N LYS A 2 -48.96 38.00 33.78
CA LYS A 2 -48.25 39.20 33.30
C LYS A 2 -46.70 39.19 33.56
N LYS A 3 -46.24 38.68 34.72
CA LYS A 3 -44.80 38.56 35.02
C LYS A 3 -44.08 37.51 34.21
N LEU A 4 -44.77 36.42 33.82
CA LEU A 4 -44.17 35.36 32.97
C LEU A 4 -44.01 35.85 31.54
N LEU A 5 -44.98 36.66 31.06
CA LEU A 5 -44.98 37.25 29.70
C LEU A 5 -43.88 38.29 29.57
N SER A 6 -43.62 39.13 30.62
CA SER A 6 -42.55 40.10 30.61
C SER A 6 -41.15 39.44 30.69
N LEU A 7 -41.02 38.30 31.38
CA LEU A 7 -39.78 37.49 31.42
C LEU A 7 -39.50 36.83 30.07
N LEU A 8 -40.56 36.32 29.40
CA LEU A 8 -40.46 35.76 28.07
C LEU A 8 -40.10 36.81 27.00
N LEU A 9 -40.67 38.04 27.15
CA LEU A 9 -40.34 39.15 26.26
C LEU A 9 -38.90 39.63 26.49
N MET A 10 -38.41 39.67 27.73
CA MET A 10 -37.02 39.98 28.06
C MET A 10 -36.04 38.90 27.53
N LEU A 11 -36.42 37.63 27.59
CA LEU A 11 -35.65 36.52 27.02
C LEU A 11 -35.59 36.59 25.50
N LEU A 12 -36.68 37.00 24.85
CA LEU A 12 -36.71 37.20 23.40
C LEU A 12 -35.84 38.38 22.92
N CYS A 13 -35.72 39.45 23.73
CA CYS A 13 -34.84 40.56 23.43
C CYS A 13 -33.34 40.24 23.55
N VAL A 14 -32.97 39.25 24.36
CA VAL A 14 -31.56 38.85 24.52
C VAL A 14 -31.07 38.00 23.34
N VAL A 15 -31.99 37.37 22.58
CA VAL A 15 -31.65 36.55 21.40
C VAL A 15 -31.46 37.39 20.14
N ALA A 16 -31.82 38.66 20.13
CA ALA A 16 -31.66 39.59 19.01
C ALA A 16 -30.34 40.38 19.03
N VAL A 17 -29.24 39.78 19.55
CA VAL A 17 -27.89 40.27 19.23
C VAL A 17 -27.56 39.75 17.86
N SER A 18 -28.12 40.33 16.83
CA SER A 18 -27.72 40.14 15.44
C SER A 18 -26.25 40.45 15.36
N ALA A 19 -25.42 39.46 15.13
CA ALA A 19 -24.02 39.67 14.74
C ALA A 19 -24.07 40.57 13.49
N GLN A 20 -23.70 41.86 13.66
CA GLN A 20 -23.66 42.80 12.54
C GLN A 20 -22.72 42.24 11.49
N GLN A 21 -23.29 41.67 10.44
CA GLN A 21 -22.57 41.27 9.25
C GLN A 21 -22.24 42.51 8.43
N PHE A 22 -21.03 42.59 7.98
CA PHE A 22 -20.56 43.69 7.15
C PHE A 22 -19.73 43.18 5.98
N ARG A 23 -19.56 44.03 5.02
CA ARG A 23 -18.71 43.85 3.85
C ARG A 23 -17.30 44.25 4.18
N ILE A 24 -16.33 43.46 3.79
CA ILE A 24 -14.92 43.78 3.82
C ILE A 24 -14.35 43.80 2.41
N THR A 25 -13.40 44.70 2.19
CA THR A 25 -12.66 44.84 0.94
C THR A 25 -11.18 44.80 1.25
N GLY A 26 -10.36 44.53 0.25
CA GLY A 26 -8.92 44.61 0.44
C GLY A 26 -8.15 44.28 -0.81
N THR A 27 -6.85 44.30 -0.68
CA THR A 27 -5.89 43.93 -1.72
C THR A 27 -4.89 42.90 -1.17
N VAL A 28 -4.44 42.00 -2.01
CA VAL A 28 -3.40 41.02 -1.70
C VAL A 28 -2.24 41.25 -2.64
N HIS A 29 -1.07 41.49 -2.08
CA HIS A 29 0.17 41.76 -2.82
C HIS A 29 1.31 40.85 -2.35
N ASP A 30 2.28 40.66 -3.21
CA ASP A 30 3.57 40.08 -2.84
C ASP A 30 4.33 41.06 -1.93
N LYS A 31 4.92 40.54 -0.86
CA LYS A 31 5.60 41.38 0.14
C LYS A 31 6.94 41.95 -0.35
N LYS A 32 7.61 41.26 -1.30
CA LYS A 32 8.92 41.64 -1.82
C LYS A 32 8.81 42.55 -3.03
N THR A 33 7.97 42.16 -4.01
CA THR A 33 7.85 42.86 -5.29
C THR A 33 6.72 43.91 -5.26
N ASN A 34 5.79 43.77 -4.30
CA ASN A 34 4.55 44.58 -4.22
C ASN A 34 3.61 44.40 -5.42
N ASP A 35 3.79 43.32 -6.21
CA ASP A 35 2.89 42.99 -7.30
C ASP A 35 1.57 42.43 -6.79
N PRO A 36 0.44 42.68 -7.47
CA PRO A 36 -0.86 42.14 -7.10
C PRO A 36 -0.89 40.62 -7.29
N ILE A 37 -1.39 39.88 -6.29
CA ILE A 37 -1.56 38.44 -6.38
C ILE A 37 -2.96 38.12 -6.89
N ILE A 38 -3.03 37.65 -8.14
CA ILE A 38 -4.26 37.28 -8.84
C ILE A 38 -4.69 35.86 -8.42
N GLY A 39 -5.98 35.69 -8.06
CA GLY A 39 -6.50 34.35 -7.71
C GLY A 39 -6.16 33.89 -6.28
N ALA A 40 -5.66 34.79 -5.40
CA ALA A 40 -5.49 34.45 -3.99
C ALA A 40 -6.85 34.17 -3.35
N SER A 41 -6.93 33.07 -2.57
CA SER A 41 -8.16 32.65 -1.87
C SER A 41 -8.27 33.34 -0.53
N ILE A 42 -9.40 33.96 -0.27
CA ILE A 42 -9.79 34.58 1.02
C ILE A 42 -11.00 33.81 1.54
N LEU A 43 -10.86 33.06 2.64
CA LEU A 43 -11.90 32.23 3.23
C LEU A 43 -12.13 32.61 4.69
N VAL A 44 -13.39 32.74 5.11
CA VAL A 44 -13.74 32.85 6.54
C VAL A 44 -13.60 31.47 7.20
N LYS A 45 -12.71 31.39 8.19
CA LYS A 45 -12.37 30.12 8.88
C LYS A 45 -13.63 29.41 9.40
N ASN A 46 -13.72 28.13 9.19
CA ASN A 46 -14.83 27.25 9.56
C ASN A 46 -16.18 27.56 8.88
N THR A 47 -16.15 28.21 7.71
CA THR A 47 -17.34 28.48 6.88
C THR A 47 -17.03 28.21 5.40
N ASN A 48 -18.07 28.20 4.56
CA ASN A 48 -17.93 28.15 3.10
C ASN A 48 -17.95 29.57 2.46
N ASN A 49 -17.86 30.63 3.28
CA ASN A 49 -17.86 32.01 2.79
C ASN A 49 -16.44 32.39 2.39
N GLY A 50 -16.18 32.52 1.08
CA GLY A 50 -14.88 32.85 0.53
C GLY A 50 -14.97 33.46 -0.85
N ILE A 51 -13.89 34.10 -1.28
CA ILE A 51 -13.72 34.76 -2.58
C ILE A 51 -12.27 34.63 -3.04
N ILE A 52 -12.01 34.82 -4.32
CA ILE A 52 -10.66 34.94 -4.89
C ILE A 52 -10.41 36.40 -5.32
N THR A 53 -9.12 36.80 -5.32
CA THR A 53 -8.71 38.13 -5.80
C THR A 53 -8.84 38.27 -7.32
N ASP A 54 -9.16 39.46 -7.78
CA ASP A 54 -9.21 39.83 -9.19
C ASP A 54 -7.80 40.09 -9.80
N VAL A 55 -7.77 40.58 -11.04
CA VAL A 55 -6.54 40.92 -11.78
C VAL A 55 -5.69 42.02 -11.15
N ASP A 56 -6.28 42.87 -10.31
CA ASP A 56 -5.60 43.90 -9.53
C ASP A 56 -5.26 43.43 -8.10
N GLY A 57 -5.44 42.15 -7.79
CA GLY A 57 -5.27 41.61 -6.43
C GLY A 57 -6.36 42.06 -5.45
N LYS A 58 -7.49 42.65 -5.90
CA LYS A 58 -8.56 43.14 -5.04
C LYS A 58 -9.57 42.03 -4.72
N PHE A 59 -10.16 42.14 -3.53
CA PHE A 59 -11.26 41.25 -3.13
C PHE A 59 -12.36 42.01 -2.40
N GLU A 60 -13.56 41.47 -2.45
CA GLU A 60 -14.73 41.97 -1.74
C GLU A 60 -15.51 40.80 -1.17
N LEU A 61 -15.53 40.65 0.16
CA LEU A 61 -16.19 39.57 0.85
C LEU A 61 -17.35 40.10 1.69
N GLN A 62 -18.54 39.55 1.49
CA GLN A 62 -19.77 39.93 2.20
C GLN A 62 -20.00 38.98 3.38
N ASN A 63 -20.95 39.33 4.25
CA ASN A 63 -21.39 38.52 5.38
C ASN A 63 -20.26 38.09 6.34
N VAL A 64 -19.37 39.03 6.67
CA VAL A 64 -18.31 38.84 7.66
C VAL A 64 -18.72 39.48 8.98
N SER A 65 -18.49 38.82 10.10
CA SER A 65 -18.81 39.31 11.44
C SER A 65 -17.53 39.63 12.22
N LYS A 66 -17.67 40.55 13.21
CA LYS A 66 -16.60 40.78 14.18
C LYS A 66 -16.22 39.49 14.89
N GLY A 67 -14.91 39.20 15.00
CA GLY A 67 -14.37 37.97 15.57
C GLY A 67 -14.12 36.87 14.55
N ASN A 68 -14.54 37.02 13.29
CA ASN A 68 -14.16 36.06 12.25
C ASN A 68 -12.65 36.15 11.96
N THR A 69 -12.07 35.02 11.58
CA THR A 69 -10.68 34.92 11.10
C THR A 69 -10.72 34.65 9.60
N LEU A 70 -10.05 35.50 8.83
CA LEU A 70 -9.84 35.27 7.39
C LEU A 70 -8.59 34.40 7.22
N ILE A 71 -8.69 33.37 6.42
CA ILE A 71 -7.55 32.60 5.93
C ILE A 71 -7.27 33.09 4.52
N VAL A 72 -6.11 33.71 4.32
CA VAL A 72 -5.66 34.18 3.01
C VAL A 72 -4.54 33.24 2.53
N SER A 73 -4.72 32.62 1.36
CA SER A 73 -3.78 31.65 0.83
C SER A 73 -3.64 31.78 -0.69
N TYR A 74 -2.43 31.50 -1.17
CA TYR A 74 -2.13 31.38 -2.60
C TYR A 74 -1.02 30.34 -2.82
N VAL A 75 -1.01 29.70 -3.97
CA VAL A 75 0.02 28.69 -4.31
C VAL A 75 1.39 29.37 -4.36
N GLY A 76 2.35 28.85 -3.59
CA GLY A 76 3.70 29.42 -3.49
C GLY A 76 3.85 30.53 -2.43
N TYR A 77 2.83 30.79 -1.61
CA TYR A 77 2.85 31.80 -0.54
C TYR A 77 2.43 31.22 0.82
N ARG A 78 2.97 31.75 1.91
CA ARG A 78 2.57 31.39 3.28
C ARG A 78 1.17 31.89 3.57
N SER A 79 0.28 31.00 3.97
CA SER A 79 -1.08 31.34 4.37
C SER A 79 -1.06 32.25 5.61
N GLN A 80 -1.85 33.32 5.60
CA GLN A 80 -2.03 34.23 6.72
C GLN A 80 -3.43 34.13 7.32
N ASN A 81 -3.48 34.16 8.66
CA ASN A 81 -4.73 34.25 9.41
C ASN A 81 -4.90 35.68 9.92
N ILE A 82 -5.99 36.34 9.52
CA ILE A 82 -6.27 37.74 9.86
C ILE A 82 -7.56 37.81 10.69
N LEU A 83 -7.46 38.29 11.91
CA LEU A 83 -8.63 38.46 12.76
C LEU A 83 -9.37 39.79 12.36
N VAL A 84 -10.67 39.67 12.14
CA VAL A 84 -11.54 40.80 11.83
C VAL A 84 -12.07 41.36 13.15
N ASP A 85 -11.51 42.48 13.59
CA ASP A 85 -11.88 43.16 14.85
C ASP A 85 -13.14 44.03 14.72
N GLY A 86 -13.62 44.27 13.48
CA GLY A 86 -14.79 45.06 13.16
C GLY A 86 -14.51 46.57 13.03
N SER A 87 -13.29 47.02 13.33
CA SER A 87 -12.89 48.46 13.17
C SER A 87 -12.39 48.75 11.76
N LYS A 88 -11.67 47.82 11.15
CA LYS A 88 -11.19 47.89 9.77
C LYS A 88 -12.09 47.11 8.82
N ARG A 89 -12.42 47.74 7.68
CA ARG A 89 -13.18 47.10 6.59
C ARG A 89 -12.41 47.00 5.29
N ASN A 90 -11.25 47.64 5.23
CA ASN A 90 -10.33 47.56 4.10
C ASN A 90 -8.98 47.00 4.59
N PHE A 91 -8.53 45.90 3.96
CA PHE A 91 -7.33 45.17 4.33
C PHE A 91 -6.30 45.26 3.21
N SER A 92 -5.08 45.67 3.53
CA SER A 92 -3.92 45.48 2.66
C SER A 92 -3.12 44.30 3.20
N ILE A 93 -3.08 43.23 2.45
CA ILE A 93 -2.50 41.94 2.83
C ILE A 93 -1.25 41.72 2.01
N LEU A 94 -0.14 41.55 2.68
CA LEU A 94 1.14 41.22 2.05
C LEU A 94 1.46 39.77 2.34
N LEU A 95 1.45 38.93 1.32
CA LEU A 95 1.85 37.53 1.47
C LEU A 95 3.37 37.41 1.27
N ASP A 96 4.02 36.69 2.17
CA ASP A 96 5.39 36.27 1.98
C ASP A 96 5.37 35.06 1.03
N GLU A 97 6.22 35.08 -0.01
CA GLU A 97 6.52 33.86 -0.75
C GLU A 97 6.88 32.78 0.24
N ASP A 98 6.23 31.62 0.08
CA ASP A 98 6.66 30.45 0.78
C ASP A 98 7.98 29.98 0.14
N ASN A 99 9.06 30.64 0.56
CA ASN A 99 10.43 30.22 0.25
C ASN A 99 10.81 28.91 1.02
N GLU A 100 9.92 28.34 1.82
CA GLU A 100 9.81 26.93 1.92
C GLU A 100 9.19 26.37 0.59
N VAL A 101 9.78 26.68 -0.58
CA VAL A 101 10.14 25.64 -1.50
C VAL A 101 10.82 24.65 -0.56
N LEU A 102 10.13 23.60 -0.17
CA LEU A 102 10.72 22.43 0.40
C LEU A 102 11.93 22.19 -0.49
N ASP A 103 13.11 22.62 -0.02
CA ASP A 103 14.35 22.12 -0.56
C ASP A 103 14.12 20.62 -0.48
N GLU A 104 13.68 20.02 -1.60
CA GLU A 104 13.31 18.60 -1.64
C GLU A 104 14.58 17.88 -1.27
N VAL A 105 14.72 17.68 0.06
CA VAL A 105 15.90 17.09 0.66
C VAL A 105 15.75 15.61 0.38
N VAL A 106 16.57 15.11 -0.48
CA VAL A 106 16.61 13.70 -0.85
C VAL A 106 17.60 12.99 0.05
N VAL A 107 17.17 11.89 0.64
CA VAL A 107 18.08 11.00 1.36
C VAL A 107 19.02 10.36 0.33
N VAL A 108 20.30 10.61 0.44
CA VAL A 108 21.34 10.00 -0.38
C VAL A 108 22.31 9.28 0.54
N GLY A 109 22.29 7.98 0.49
CA GLY A 109 23.19 7.18 1.27
C GLY A 109 23.03 7.35 2.78
N TYR A 110 24.06 7.84 3.46
CA TYR A 110 24.04 8.04 4.92
C TYR A 110 23.71 9.47 5.33
N GLY A 111 23.36 10.34 4.37
CA GLY A 111 23.04 11.75 4.62
C GLY A 111 21.84 12.25 3.82
N THR A 112 21.54 13.51 3.99
CA THR A 112 20.51 14.22 3.22
C THR A 112 21.20 15.28 2.38
N GLN A 113 20.86 15.38 1.09
CA GLN A 113 21.35 16.41 0.18
C GLN A 113 20.16 17.13 -0.46
N LYS A 114 20.34 18.38 -0.83
CA LYS A 114 19.34 19.07 -1.62
C LYS A 114 19.26 18.41 -2.99
N LYS A 115 18.07 18.22 -3.51
CA LYS A 115 17.83 17.57 -4.81
C LYS A 115 18.63 18.21 -5.94
N GLN A 116 18.78 19.52 -5.90
CA GLN A 116 19.57 20.29 -6.87
C GLN A 116 21.07 20.00 -6.84
N ASP A 117 21.59 19.51 -5.70
CA ASP A 117 23.02 19.21 -5.50
C ASP A 117 23.38 17.78 -5.91
N ILE A 118 22.35 16.97 -6.25
CA ILE A 118 22.54 15.57 -6.63
C ILE A 118 22.86 15.48 -8.12
N THR A 119 24.07 15.11 -8.44
CA THR A 119 24.53 14.91 -9.84
C THR A 119 24.05 13.59 -10.45
N GLY A 120 23.58 12.64 -9.64
CA GLY A 120 23.06 11.34 -10.06
C GLY A 120 21.56 11.35 -10.41
N SER A 121 21.12 10.35 -11.22
CA SER A 121 19.69 10.17 -11.53
C SER A 121 18.96 9.57 -10.35
N VAL A 122 18.36 10.43 -9.53
CA VAL A 122 17.54 10.05 -8.38
C VAL A 122 16.08 10.43 -8.65
N VAL A 123 15.16 9.49 -8.39
CA VAL A 123 13.71 9.77 -8.38
C VAL A 123 13.22 9.68 -6.95
N SER A 124 12.59 10.74 -6.47
CA SER A 124 11.95 10.80 -5.16
C SER A 124 10.44 10.84 -5.32
N VAL A 125 9.74 9.99 -4.60
CA VAL A 125 8.28 9.93 -4.53
C VAL A 125 7.88 10.07 -3.07
N GLY A 126 7.28 11.20 -2.72
CA GLY A 126 6.79 11.48 -1.37
C GLY A 126 5.32 11.10 -1.18
N GLU A 127 4.84 11.19 0.06
CA GLU A 127 3.50 10.77 0.51
C GLU A 127 2.37 11.28 -0.41
N GLY A 128 2.38 12.56 -0.82
CA GLY A 128 1.33 13.14 -1.68
C GLY A 128 1.35 12.66 -3.15
N LYS A 129 2.36 11.87 -3.56
CA LYS A 129 2.50 11.35 -4.92
C LYS A 129 2.33 9.83 -5.00
N PHE A 130 2.09 9.16 -3.88
CA PHE A 130 1.88 7.72 -3.85
C PHE A 130 0.62 7.31 -4.60
N THR A 131 0.60 6.08 -5.10
CA THR A 131 -0.60 5.50 -5.70
C THR A 131 -1.63 5.24 -4.60
N GLU A 132 -2.82 5.81 -4.76
CA GLU A 132 -3.93 5.62 -3.83
C GLU A 132 -4.49 4.20 -3.90
N GLY A 133 -5.14 3.76 -2.81
CA GLY A 133 -5.76 2.46 -2.68
C GLY A 133 -5.05 1.53 -1.70
N VAL A 134 -5.60 0.34 -1.51
CA VAL A 134 -5.06 -0.65 -0.57
C VAL A 134 -3.79 -1.26 -1.14
N ASN A 135 -2.65 -0.65 -0.81
CA ASN A 135 -1.33 -1.15 -1.19
C ASN A 135 -0.86 -2.21 -0.18
N THR A 136 -0.49 -3.38 -0.67
CA THR A 136 0.00 -4.50 0.16
C THR A 136 1.51 -4.45 0.39
N ASN A 137 2.23 -3.68 -0.47
CA ASN A 137 3.68 -3.58 -0.49
C ASN A 137 4.10 -2.15 -0.83
N ALA A 138 5.24 -1.69 -0.27
CA ALA A 138 5.83 -0.39 -0.51
C ALA A 138 6.05 -0.06 -1.99
N PHE A 139 6.43 -1.05 -2.80
CA PHE A 139 6.72 -0.83 -4.21
C PHE A 139 5.47 -0.54 -5.05
N GLN A 140 4.30 -1.06 -4.67
CA GLN A 140 3.05 -0.76 -5.37
C GLN A 140 2.72 0.73 -5.32
N MET A 141 3.13 1.43 -4.26
CA MET A 141 2.89 2.87 -4.08
C MET A 141 3.59 3.73 -5.14
N ILE A 142 4.70 3.25 -5.71
CA ILE A 142 5.51 3.97 -6.69
C ILE A 142 5.41 3.38 -8.11
N ASN A 143 4.50 2.41 -8.32
CA ASN A 143 4.32 1.80 -9.63
C ASN A 143 3.86 2.85 -10.66
N GLY A 144 4.60 2.94 -11.79
CA GLY A 144 4.36 3.94 -12.83
C GLY A 144 4.79 5.37 -12.46
N LYS A 145 5.32 5.63 -11.25
CA LYS A 145 5.75 6.97 -10.80
C LYS A 145 7.24 7.24 -11.00
N ALA A 146 8.04 6.21 -11.24
CA ALA A 146 9.49 6.31 -11.38
C ALA A 146 9.94 5.82 -12.75
N ALA A 147 10.35 6.74 -13.63
CA ALA A 147 10.85 6.38 -14.97
C ALA A 147 12.07 5.44 -14.88
N GLY A 148 12.13 4.40 -15.71
CA GLY A 148 13.20 3.39 -15.73
C GLY A 148 13.19 2.42 -14.53
N VAL A 149 12.08 2.37 -13.78
CA VAL A 149 11.82 1.40 -12.72
C VAL A 149 10.67 0.50 -13.16
N ASN A 150 10.93 -0.79 -13.23
CA ASN A 150 9.92 -1.81 -13.50
C ASN A 150 9.56 -2.52 -12.19
N ILE A 151 8.28 -2.50 -11.87
CA ILE A 151 7.73 -3.15 -10.69
C ILE A 151 6.79 -4.25 -11.17
N SER A 152 7.14 -5.49 -10.89
CA SER A 152 6.36 -6.65 -11.26
C SER A 152 5.99 -7.47 -10.04
N GLN A 153 4.75 -7.91 -10.00
CA GLN A 153 4.26 -8.84 -9.00
C GLN A 153 4.21 -10.24 -9.63
N THR A 154 4.79 -11.22 -8.97
CA THR A 154 4.91 -12.58 -9.52
C THR A 154 3.58 -13.32 -9.56
N SER A 155 2.65 -12.95 -8.70
CA SER A 155 1.34 -13.59 -8.56
C SER A 155 0.37 -12.61 -7.92
N SER A 156 -0.94 -12.82 -8.08
CA SER A 156 -1.99 -12.09 -7.37
C SER A 156 -2.39 -12.75 -6.04
N ALA A 157 -1.63 -13.74 -5.59
CA ALA A 157 -1.84 -14.37 -4.29
C ALA A 157 -1.61 -13.36 -3.14
N PRO A 158 -2.33 -13.50 -2.01
CA PRO A 158 -2.08 -12.68 -0.84
C PRO A 158 -0.63 -12.75 -0.39
N GLY A 159 0.02 -11.59 -0.21
CA GLY A 159 1.42 -11.54 0.22
C GLY A 159 2.46 -11.90 -0.84
N ALA A 160 2.06 -12.07 -2.10
CA ALA A 160 2.98 -12.36 -3.19
C ALA A 160 4.12 -11.32 -3.26
N SER A 161 5.31 -11.82 -3.56
CA SER A 161 6.50 -10.98 -3.66
C SER A 161 6.40 -10.01 -4.83
N THR A 162 6.83 -8.79 -4.59
CA THR A 162 6.94 -7.75 -5.61
C THR A 162 8.42 -7.57 -5.94
N LYS A 163 8.78 -7.73 -7.21
CA LYS A 163 10.12 -7.49 -7.70
C LYS A 163 10.24 -6.07 -8.21
N ILE A 164 11.33 -5.41 -7.82
CA ILE A 164 11.70 -4.10 -8.36
C ILE A 164 12.99 -4.24 -9.16
N GLN A 165 12.98 -3.73 -10.38
CA GLN A 165 14.08 -3.79 -11.30
C GLN A 165 14.35 -2.39 -11.86
N ILE A 166 15.60 -1.95 -11.79
CA ILE A 166 16.03 -0.62 -12.23
C ILE A 166 16.87 -0.78 -13.50
N ARG A 167 16.47 -0.08 -14.58
CA ARG A 167 17.14 -0.07 -15.90
C ARG A 167 17.33 -1.44 -16.56
N GLY A 168 16.54 -2.44 -16.17
CA GLY A 168 16.58 -3.77 -16.80
C GLY A 168 17.40 -4.81 -16.03
N ALA A 169 17.56 -6.00 -16.61
CA ALA A 169 18.31 -7.09 -16.02
C ALA A 169 19.82 -6.91 -16.28
N GLY A 170 20.60 -6.91 -15.20
CA GLY A 170 22.06 -6.83 -15.27
C GLY A 170 22.75 -8.20 -15.32
N SER A 171 22.07 -9.28 -14.95
CA SER A 171 22.62 -10.63 -14.88
C SER A 171 21.60 -11.70 -15.29
N ILE A 172 22.08 -12.75 -15.95
CA ILE A 172 21.29 -13.93 -16.29
C ILE A 172 21.27 -14.91 -15.11
N ASN A 173 22.35 -14.98 -14.34
CA ASN A 173 22.56 -16.02 -13.32
C ASN A 173 22.47 -15.49 -11.88
N SER A 174 22.25 -14.18 -11.68
CA SER A 174 22.19 -13.56 -10.37
C SER A 174 20.90 -12.79 -10.19
N SER A 175 20.57 -12.45 -8.94
CA SER A 175 19.41 -11.60 -8.63
C SER A 175 19.58 -10.23 -9.30
N ASN A 176 18.55 -9.79 -9.99
CA ASN A 176 18.45 -8.45 -10.60
C ASN A 176 17.65 -7.46 -9.73
N SER A 177 17.36 -7.83 -8.48
CA SER A 177 16.61 -6.98 -7.57
C SER A 177 17.47 -5.84 -7.04
N ALA A 178 16.90 -4.65 -6.94
CA ALA A 178 17.55 -3.51 -6.32
C ALA A 178 17.77 -3.74 -4.82
N LEU A 179 18.82 -3.14 -4.25
CA LEU A 179 19.06 -3.15 -2.82
C LEU A 179 18.02 -2.26 -2.12
N VAL A 180 17.31 -2.81 -1.14
CA VAL A 180 16.40 -2.03 -0.31
C VAL A 180 17.11 -1.55 0.94
N VAL A 181 16.96 -0.27 1.24
CA VAL A 181 17.52 0.37 2.44
C VAL A 181 16.40 1.09 3.16
N VAL A 182 16.15 0.76 4.42
CA VAL A 182 15.07 1.35 5.22
C VAL A 182 15.68 2.11 6.39
N ASP A 183 15.41 3.40 6.46
CA ASP A 183 15.98 4.30 7.48
C ASP A 183 17.50 4.12 7.66
N GLY A 184 18.17 3.85 6.53
CA GLY A 184 19.63 3.63 6.45
C GLY A 184 20.09 2.21 6.80
N LEU A 185 19.20 1.25 7.04
CA LEU A 185 19.52 -0.18 7.22
C LEU A 185 19.38 -0.92 5.89
N PRO A 186 20.45 -1.45 5.29
CA PRO A 186 20.40 -2.16 4.03
C PRO A 186 19.95 -3.62 4.21
N GLY A 187 19.21 -4.14 3.22
CA GLY A 187 18.81 -5.55 3.15
C GLY A 187 17.50 -5.87 3.86
N VAL A 188 16.75 -4.88 4.30
CA VAL A 188 15.42 -5.08 4.90
C VAL A 188 14.42 -5.56 3.85
N ASP A 189 13.59 -6.54 4.20
CA ASP A 189 12.48 -6.98 3.36
C ASP A 189 11.41 -5.87 3.26
N ALA A 190 11.23 -5.28 2.07
CA ALA A 190 10.24 -4.23 1.82
C ALA A 190 8.80 -4.66 2.17
N SER A 191 8.50 -5.96 2.15
CA SER A 191 7.19 -6.50 2.52
C SER A 191 6.92 -6.47 4.03
N SER A 192 7.96 -6.25 4.86
CA SER A 192 7.83 -6.08 6.30
C SER A 192 7.40 -4.68 6.72
N ILE A 193 7.44 -3.71 5.78
CA ILE A 193 7.06 -2.32 6.06
C ILE A 193 5.58 -2.15 5.73
N ASN A 194 4.87 -1.45 6.60
CA ASN A 194 3.51 -1.04 6.25
C ASN A 194 3.57 0.18 5.32
N PRO A 195 2.88 0.17 4.17
CA PRO A 195 2.81 1.31 3.27
C PRO A 195 2.42 2.63 3.94
N SER A 196 1.49 2.61 4.89
CA SER A 196 1.04 3.81 5.60
C SER A 196 2.10 4.47 6.50
N ASP A 197 3.16 3.73 6.87
CA ASP A 197 4.26 4.25 7.68
C ASP A 197 5.38 4.89 6.82
N ILE A 198 5.25 4.86 5.49
CA ILE A 198 6.26 5.40 4.58
C ILE A 198 6.04 6.91 4.38
N LYS A 199 7.12 7.67 4.49
CA LYS A 199 7.17 9.10 4.21
C LYS A 199 7.58 9.38 2.77
N SER A 200 8.64 8.68 2.30
CA SER A 200 9.17 8.83 0.95
C SER A 200 9.91 7.58 0.49
N ILE A 201 9.97 7.41 -0.80
CA ILE A 201 10.75 6.37 -1.47
C ILE A 201 11.61 7.04 -2.51
N GLU A 202 12.94 6.91 -2.37
CA GLU A 202 13.92 7.39 -3.31
C GLU A 202 14.55 6.22 -4.07
N VAL A 203 14.67 6.36 -5.39
CA VAL A 203 15.28 5.35 -6.25
C VAL A 203 16.56 5.89 -6.84
N LEU A 204 17.69 5.34 -6.40
CA LEU A 204 19.04 5.64 -6.90
C LEU A 204 19.32 4.73 -8.10
N LYS A 205 19.32 5.30 -9.29
CA LYS A 205 19.44 4.54 -10.54
C LYS A 205 20.86 4.47 -11.07
N ASP A 206 21.73 5.39 -10.64
CA ASP A 206 23.10 5.48 -11.13
C ASP A 206 24.10 4.95 -10.11
N ALA A 207 25.18 4.37 -10.63
CA ALA A 207 26.26 3.84 -9.80
C ALA A 207 26.91 4.92 -8.93
N SER A 208 26.98 6.18 -9.39
CA SER A 208 27.52 7.30 -8.61
C SER A 208 26.71 7.58 -7.34
N ALA A 209 25.38 7.61 -7.46
CA ALA A 209 24.49 7.81 -6.32
C ALA A 209 24.44 6.59 -5.39
N ALA A 210 24.68 5.39 -5.92
CA ALA A 210 24.62 4.13 -5.21
C ALA A 210 25.99 3.66 -4.66
N ALA A 211 27.08 4.33 -5.02
CA ALA A 211 28.47 3.90 -4.75
C ALA A 211 28.76 3.61 -3.28
N ILE A 212 28.16 4.36 -2.36
CA ILE A 212 28.35 4.18 -0.92
C ILE A 212 27.86 2.83 -0.38
N TYR A 213 26.97 2.13 -1.12
CA TYR A 213 26.48 0.80 -0.78
C TYR A 213 27.32 -0.33 -1.40
N GLY A 214 28.41 0.04 -2.13
CA GLY A 214 29.35 -0.88 -2.73
C GLY A 214 28.72 -1.79 -3.79
N THR A 215 29.26 -3.00 -3.93
CA THR A 215 28.83 -3.99 -4.94
C THR A 215 27.37 -4.46 -4.77
N ARG A 216 26.82 -4.38 -3.57
CA ARG A 216 25.40 -4.72 -3.29
C ARG A 216 24.44 -3.80 -4.03
N ALA A 217 24.88 -2.62 -4.43
CA ALA A 217 24.06 -1.63 -5.14
C ALA A 217 24.17 -1.71 -6.68
N ALA A 218 24.80 -2.75 -7.23
CA ALA A 218 25.01 -2.91 -8.67
C ALA A 218 23.72 -2.85 -9.49
N ASN A 219 22.60 -3.29 -8.93
CA ASN A 219 21.26 -3.25 -9.56
C ASN A 219 20.45 -2.01 -9.15
N GLY A 220 21.09 -0.98 -8.58
CA GLY A 220 20.44 0.20 -8.02
C GLY A 220 19.98 0.01 -6.57
N VAL A 221 19.55 1.11 -5.96
CA VAL A 221 19.13 1.16 -4.56
C VAL A 221 17.76 1.82 -4.44
N VAL A 222 16.90 1.26 -3.59
CA VAL A 222 15.65 1.85 -3.17
C VAL A 222 15.76 2.24 -1.70
N LEU A 223 15.75 3.54 -1.44
CA LEU A 223 15.75 4.08 -0.09
C LEU A 223 14.32 4.30 0.35
N ILE A 224 13.94 3.76 1.48
CA ILE A 224 12.64 3.96 2.09
C ILE A 224 12.85 4.74 3.38
N THR A 225 12.28 5.93 3.41
CA THR A 225 12.26 6.76 4.62
C THR A 225 10.88 6.64 5.25
N THR A 226 10.86 6.35 6.53
CA THR A 226 9.60 6.18 7.25
C THR A 226 9.20 7.44 8.00
N LYS A 227 7.94 7.49 8.44
CA LYS A 227 7.38 8.59 9.22
C LYS A 227 8.09 8.70 10.57
N SER A 228 8.36 9.93 10.97
CA SER A 228 8.91 10.31 12.27
C SER A 228 8.00 11.34 12.94
N GLY A 229 8.22 11.60 14.20
CA GLY A 229 7.57 12.70 14.91
C GLY A 229 7.99 14.06 14.35
N LYS A 230 7.25 15.07 14.75
CA LYS A 230 7.57 16.47 14.51
C LYS A 230 7.33 17.25 15.78
N LYS A 231 8.09 18.34 15.98
CA LYS A 231 7.83 19.30 17.05
C LYS A 231 6.41 19.83 16.91
N GLY A 232 5.66 19.86 17.98
CA GLY A 232 4.29 20.36 18.05
C GLY A 232 3.39 19.44 18.89
N ASP A 233 2.10 19.74 18.83
CA ASP A 233 1.07 19.00 19.57
C ASP A 233 0.99 17.54 19.12
N ILE A 234 0.50 16.69 20.03
CA ILE A 234 0.30 15.28 19.77
C ILE A 234 -0.76 15.12 18.66
N SER A 235 -0.39 14.43 17.61
CA SER A 235 -1.26 14.07 16.51
C SER A 235 -1.60 12.60 16.57
N VAL A 236 -2.89 12.28 16.69
CA VAL A 236 -3.41 10.91 16.63
C VAL A 236 -4.16 10.76 15.31
N LYS A 237 -3.78 9.77 14.50
CA LYS A 237 -4.43 9.47 13.23
C LYS A 237 -4.92 8.04 13.24
N PHE A 238 -6.19 7.87 12.89
CA PHE A 238 -6.79 6.56 12.61
C PHE A 238 -7.19 6.51 11.14
N GLY A 239 -6.85 5.42 10.47
CA GLY A 239 -7.25 5.13 9.09
C GLY A 239 -7.85 3.74 9.00
N ALA A 240 -8.87 3.59 8.16
CA ALA A 240 -9.47 2.32 7.82
C ALA A 240 -9.75 2.28 6.32
N GLU A 241 -9.32 1.22 5.66
CA GLU A 241 -9.52 1.00 4.23
C GLU A 241 -10.15 -0.37 4.03
N ILE A 242 -11.18 -0.44 3.19
CA ILE A 242 -11.87 -1.68 2.83
C ILE A 242 -11.99 -1.72 1.32
N GLY A 243 -11.59 -2.83 0.74
CA GLY A 243 -11.68 -3.08 -0.70
C GLY A 243 -12.15 -4.49 -1.01
N PHE A 244 -12.51 -4.72 -2.26
CA PHE A 244 -12.88 -6.04 -2.76
C PHE A 244 -12.08 -6.33 -4.04
N GLN A 245 -11.55 -7.54 -4.12
CA GLN A 245 -10.77 -8.00 -5.26
C GLN A 245 -11.52 -9.10 -6.00
N SER A 246 -11.46 -9.07 -7.32
CA SER A 246 -12.02 -10.10 -8.20
C SER A 246 -11.06 -10.41 -9.33
N VAL A 247 -11.21 -11.58 -9.95
CA VAL A 247 -10.46 -11.92 -11.16
C VAL A 247 -10.87 -10.96 -12.27
N ALA A 248 -9.89 -10.30 -12.90
CA ALA A 248 -10.14 -9.35 -13.97
C ALA A 248 -10.67 -10.02 -15.25
N LYS A 249 -10.12 -11.21 -15.58
CA LYS A 249 -10.52 -12.00 -16.73
C LYS A 249 -10.30 -13.49 -16.43
N LYS A 250 -11.29 -14.32 -16.74
CA LYS A 250 -11.17 -15.78 -16.75
C LYS A 250 -10.86 -16.24 -18.16
N MET A 251 -10.23 -17.40 -18.28
CA MET A 251 -10.02 -18.04 -19.59
C MET A 251 -11.34 -18.64 -20.08
N GLU A 252 -11.61 -18.50 -21.37
CA GLU A 252 -12.71 -19.19 -22.01
C GLU A 252 -12.30 -20.64 -22.23
N MET A 253 -13.05 -21.57 -21.66
CA MET A 253 -12.80 -23.00 -21.74
C MET A 253 -13.98 -23.66 -22.42
N LEU A 254 -13.75 -24.82 -23.02
CA LEU A 254 -14.82 -25.63 -23.58
C LEU A 254 -15.84 -25.98 -22.52
N ASN A 255 -17.12 -25.85 -22.85
CA ASN A 255 -18.22 -26.38 -22.04
C ASN A 255 -18.29 -27.91 -22.18
N ALA A 256 -19.13 -28.61 -21.40
CA ALA A 256 -19.21 -30.08 -21.41
C ALA A 256 -19.55 -30.62 -22.80
N LYS A 257 -20.47 -29.99 -23.52
CA LYS A 257 -20.87 -30.43 -24.85
C LYS A 257 -19.72 -30.28 -25.86
N GLU A 258 -19.12 -29.10 -25.92
CA GLU A 258 -17.96 -28.80 -26.79
C GLU A 258 -16.76 -29.73 -26.50
N TYR A 259 -16.53 -30.00 -25.21
CA TYR A 259 -15.49 -30.93 -24.77
C TYR A 259 -15.74 -32.34 -25.28
N MET A 260 -16.98 -32.87 -25.12
CA MET A 260 -17.36 -34.20 -25.62
C MET A 260 -17.24 -34.30 -27.14
N GLU A 261 -17.70 -33.28 -27.88
CA GLU A 261 -17.61 -33.21 -29.33
C GLU A 261 -16.13 -33.20 -29.78
N THR A 262 -15.30 -32.40 -29.11
CA THR A 262 -13.86 -32.29 -29.39
C THR A 262 -13.13 -33.62 -29.13
N LEU A 263 -13.41 -34.29 -28.03
CA LEU A 263 -12.79 -35.59 -27.71
C LEU A 263 -13.21 -36.66 -28.72
N ASN A 264 -14.48 -36.71 -29.12
CA ASN A 264 -14.95 -37.60 -30.15
C ASN A 264 -14.25 -37.34 -31.50
N ALA A 265 -14.07 -36.08 -31.90
CA ALA A 265 -13.34 -35.69 -33.11
C ALA A 265 -11.87 -36.12 -33.06
N LEU A 266 -11.15 -35.85 -31.96
CA LEU A 266 -9.77 -36.25 -31.75
C LEU A 266 -9.58 -37.78 -31.84
N ARG A 267 -10.51 -38.56 -31.25
CA ARG A 267 -10.49 -40.01 -31.34
C ARG A 267 -10.64 -40.52 -32.77
N LYS A 268 -11.55 -39.91 -33.51
CA LYS A 268 -11.78 -40.24 -34.91
C LYS A 268 -10.54 -39.97 -35.78
N GLU A 269 -9.84 -38.85 -35.58
CA GLU A 269 -8.63 -38.49 -36.29
C GLU A 269 -7.44 -39.38 -35.94
N SER A 270 -7.35 -39.89 -34.70
CA SER A 270 -6.24 -40.74 -34.25
C SER A 270 -6.28 -42.18 -34.79
N ASN A 271 -7.15 -42.51 -35.72
CA ASN A 271 -7.37 -43.83 -36.29
C ASN A 271 -7.59 -44.95 -35.26
N ASN A 272 -8.00 -44.59 -34.07
CA ASN A 272 -8.35 -45.54 -33.03
C ASN A 272 -9.80 -45.97 -33.28
N SER A 273 -9.98 -47.05 -34.02
CA SER A 273 -11.25 -47.52 -34.60
C SER A 273 -12.36 -47.88 -33.58
N ASP A 274 -12.07 -47.82 -32.28
CA ASP A 274 -13.01 -48.17 -31.23
C ASP A 274 -13.82 -46.97 -30.73
N GLY A 275 -13.78 -45.95 -31.49
CA GLY A 275 -14.69 -45.02 -31.49
C GLY A 275 -15.02 -43.84 -30.71
N ILE A 276 -16.22 -43.80 -30.49
CA ILE A 276 -16.97 -42.71 -29.83
C ILE A 276 -16.76 -42.86 -28.32
N ILE A 277 -16.16 -41.83 -27.69
CA ILE A 277 -16.03 -41.77 -26.21
C ILE A 277 -17.41 -41.49 -25.62
N TYR A 278 -18.14 -40.54 -26.25
CA TYR A 278 -19.47 -40.11 -25.82
C TYR A 278 -20.47 -40.40 -26.94
N THR A 279 -21.59 -41.04 -26.61
CA THR A 279 -22.67 -41.28 -27.58
C THR A 279 -23.35 -39.98 -28.01
N PRO A 280 -24.00 -39.92 -29.18
CA PRO A 280 -24.77 -38.73 -29.60
C PRO A 280 -25.82 -38.31 -28.57
N ASP A 281 -26.45 -39.24 -27.89
CA ASP A 281 -27.44 -38.95 -26.84
C ASP A 281 -26.82 -38.31 -25.61
N GLN A 282 -25.61 -38.76 -25.19
CA GLN A 282 -24.83 -38.17 -24.12
C GLN A 282 -24.43 -36.72 -24.48
N VAL A 283 -23.93 -36.49 -25.71
CA VAL A 283 -23.55 -35.16 -26.19
C VAL A 283 -24.78 -34.24 -26.27
N ALA A 284 -25.94 -34.78 -26.72
CA ALA A 284 -27.15 -34.00 -26.79
C ALA A 284 -27.73 -33.65 -25.41
N ALA A 285 -27.57 -34.53 -24.44
CA ALA A 285 -28.02 -34.35 -23.06
C ALA A 285 -27.04 -33.51 -22.23
N ALA A 286 -25.80 -33.31 -22.69
CA ALA A 286 -24.81 -32.50 -22.00
C ALA A 286 -25.23 -31.02 -22.03
N GLY A 287 -25.30 -30.40 -20.88
CA GLY A 287 -25.48 -28.97 -20.73
C GLY A 287 -24.14 -28.21 -20.84
N GLU A 288 -24.06 -27.09 -20.17
CA GLU A 288 -22.79 -26.32 -20.08
C GLU A 288 -21.74 -27.07 -19.22
N GLY A 289 -22.17 -27.97 -18.31
CA GLY A 289 -21.29 -28.68 -17.43
C GLY A 289 -20.70 -27.81 -16.32
N THR A 290 -19.53 -28.22 -15.81
CA THR A 290 -18.88 -27.56 -14.69
C THR A 290 -17.81 -26.57 -15.17
N ASN A 291 -17.99 -25.29 -14.85
CA ASN A 291 -16.95 -24.30 -15.01
C ASN A 291 -16.06 -24.30 -13.75
N TRP A 292 -14.95 -25.07 -13.79
CA TRP A 292 -14.07 -25.25 -12.66
C TRP A 292 -13.40 -23.97 -12.16
N GLN A 293 -13.21 -22.95 -13.03
CA GLN A 293 -12.70 -21.64 -12.60
C GLN A 293 -13.69 -20.95 -11.65
N ASN A 294 -15.00 -21.09 -11.84
CA ASN A 294 -15.99 -20.53 -10.95
C ASN A 294 -16.00 -21.19 -9.58
N GLU A 295 -15.60 -22.47 -9.54
CA GLU A 295 -15.56 -23.24 -8.30
C GLU A 295 -14.38 -22.86 -7.42
N ILE A 296 -13.25 -22.48 -7.99
CA ILE A 296 -12.04 -22.13 -7.23
C ILE A 296 -11.92 -20.63 -6.94
N PHE A 297 -12.49 -19.77 -7.79
CA PHE A 297 -12.37 -18.32 -7.59
C PHE A 297 -13.49 -17.78 -6.69
N ARG A 298 -13.14 -16.78 -5.91
CA ARG A 298 -14.04 -16.01 -5.07
C ARG A 298 -14.44 -14.72 -5.79
N ASN A 299 -15.73 -14.41 -5.78
CA ASN A 299 -16.21 -13.11 -6.24
C ASN A 299 -16.19 -12.13 -5.07
N GLY A 300 -15.49 -10.99 -5.23
CA GLY A 300 -15.42 -9.96 -4.21
C GLY A 300 -14.62 -10.39 -2.96
N ALA A 301 -13.37 -10.83 -3.13
CA ALA A 301 -12.49 -11.16 -2.01
C ALA A 301 -12.17 -9.90 -1.18
N PRO A 302 -12.54 -9.83 0.12
CA PRO A 302 -12.35 -8.64 0.93
C PRO A 302 -10.88 -8.42 1.27
N VAL A 303 -10.49 -7.15 1.29
CA VAL A 303 -9.20 -6.65 1.78
C VAL A 303 -9.48 -5.53 2.76
N GLN A 304 -8.89 -5.59 3.94
CA GLN A 304 -9.10 -4.63 5.01
C GLN A 304 -7.75 -4.18 5.56
N SER A 305 -7.61 -2.88 5.80
CA SER A 305 -6.43 -2.29 6.42
C SER A 305 -6.87 -1.31 7.50
N TYR A 306 -6.32 -1.45 8.69
CA TYR A 306 -6.57 -0.56 9.81
C TYR A 306 -5.24 -0.04 10.35
N GLN A 307 -5.16 1.26 10.55
CA GLN A 307 -3.95 1.92 11.01
C GLN A 307 -4.26 2.90 12.13
N LEU A 308 -3.45 2.89 13.16
CA LEU A 308 -3.45 3.87 14.23
C LEU A 308 -2.04 4.41 14.38
N SER A 309 -1.87 5.72 14.34
CA SER A 309 -0.57 6.32 14.59
C SER A 309 -0.67 7.47 15.55
N VAL A 310 0.37 7.63 16.37
CA VAL A 310 0.56 8.73 17.32
C VAL A 310 1.92 9.33 17.05
N ALA A 311 1.93 10.63 16.80
CA ALA A 311 3.16 11.39 16.56
C ALA A 311 3.15 12.67 17.36
N GLY A 312 4.30 13.10 17.84
CA GLY A 312 4.45 14.34 18.57
C GLY A 312 5.91 14.64 18.86
N GLY A 313 6.16 15.74 19.54
CA GLY A 313 7.51 16.11 19.92
C GLY A 313 7.61 17.47 20.57
N GLY A 314 8.69 17.67 21.31
CA GLY A 314 9.10 18.93 21.89
C GLY A 314 10.31 19.53 21.18
N ASP A 315 11.02 20.41 21.89
CA ASP A 315 12.23 21.08 21.34
C ASP A 315 13.40 20.12 21.15
N ARG A 316 13.47 19.04 21.93
CA ARG A 316 14.63 18.13 21.98
C ARG A 316 14.27 16.67 21.76
N ASN A 317 13.04 16.35 21.49
CA ASN A 317 12.60 14.99 21.24
C ASN A 317 11.41 14.99 20.27
N ASP A 318 11.34 13.98 19.46
CA ASP A 318 10.14 13.65 18.72
C ASP A 318 9.96 12.13 18.65
N TYR A 319 8.72 11.72 18.47
CA TYR A 319 8.35 10.32 18.45
C TYR A 319 7.22 10.03 17.46
N TYR A 320 7.27 8.83 16.93
CA TYR A 320 6.21 8.25 16.11
C TYR A 320 5.97 6.81 16.57
N PHE A 321 4.70 6.47 16.80
CA PHE A 321 4.25 5.10 17.03
C PHE A 321 3.18 4.75 16.01
N GLY A 322 3.32 3.60 15.35
CA GLY A 322 2.37 3.06 14.38
C GLY A 322 1.94 1.65 14.77
N LEU A 323 0.64 1.40 14.69
CA LEU A 323 0.03 0.07 14.81
C LEU A 323 -0.79 -0.18 13.55
N ASN A 324 -0.55 -1.30 12.89
CA ASN A 324 -1.23 -1.62 11.64
C ASN A 324 -1.70 -3.08 11.65
N TYR A 325 -2.93 -3.28 11.23
CA TYR A 325 -3.52 -4.59 10.95
C TYR A 325 -4.02 -4.63 9.52
N PHE A 326 -3.65 -5.68 8.80
CA PHE A 326 -4.04 -5.92 7.42
C PHE A 326 -4.57 -7.34 7.30
N ASP A 327 -5.75 -7.52 6.67
CA ASP A 327 -6.37 -8.81 6.37
C ASP A 327 -6.80 -8.83 4.91
N GLN A 328 -6.23 -9.74 4.13
CA GLN A 328 -6.54 -9.94 2.73
C GLN A 328 -7.02 -11.37 2.50
N LYS A 329 -8.23 -11.52 1.98
CA LYS A 329 -8.67 -12.79 1.41
C LYS A 329 -8.23 -12.86 -0.05
N GLY A 330 -7.67 -13.99 -0.46
CA GLY A 330 -7.28 -14.19 -1.85
C GLY A 330 -8.47 -14.37 -2.78
N ILE A 331 -8.26 -14.06 -4.04
CA ILE A 331 -9.25 -14.33 -5.12
C ILE A 331 -9.44 -15.82 -5.36
N VAL A 332 -8.43 -16.65 -5.06
CA VAL A 332 -8.62 -18.10 -4.98
C VAL A 332 -9.11 -18.46 -3.57
N LYS A 333 -10.15 -19.26 -3.49
CA LYS A 333 -10.67 -19.76 -2.20
C LYS A 333 -9.55 -20.40 -1.39
N CYS A 334 -9.65 -20.46 -0.06
CA CYS A 334 -8.67 -21.03 0.85
C CYS A 334 -7.31 -20.30 0.94
N SER A 335 -7.13 -19.16 0.27
CA SER A 335 -5.95 -18.31 0.43
C SER A 335 -6.27 -17.06 1.22
N ASP A 336 -5.35 -16.67 2.09
CA ASP A 336 -5.46 -15.44 2.89
C ASP A 336 -4.10 -15.00 3.44
N LEU A 337 -4.02 -13.73 3.86
CA LEU A 337 -2.89 -13.15 4.57
C LEU A 337 -3.39 -12.20 5.65
N LYS A 338 -2.88 -12.37 6.86
CA LYS A 338 -2.99 -11.38 7.93
C LYS A 338 -1.61 -10.84 8.26
N LYS A 339 -1.51 -9.54 8.38
CA LYS A 339 -0.26 -8.87 8.75
C LYS A 339 -0.51 -7.95 9.95
N TYR A 340 0.33 -8.06 10.95
CA TYR A 340 0.37 -7.22 12.13
C TYR A 340 1.70 -6.47 12.12
N ASN A 341 1.67 -5.17 12.25
CA ASN A 341 2.88 -4.36 12.26
C ASN A 341 2.86 -3.38 13.42
N ILE A 342 3.98 -3.28 14.10
CA ILE A 342 4.25 -2.32 15.18
C ILE A 342 5.51 -1.58 14.82
N ARG A 343 5.45 -0.24 14.90
CA ARG A 343 6.58 0.63 14.60
C ARG A 343 6.76 1.67 15.68
N ALA A 344 8.02 1.95 16.03
CA ALA A 344 8.41 3.04 16.93
C ALA A 344 9.63 3.75 16.37
N ASN A 345 9.52 5.07 16.18
CA ASN A 345 10.63 5.95 15.83
C ASN A 345 10.77 7.02 16.92
N LEU A 346 11.95 7.12 17.50
CA LEU A 346 12.25 8.02 18.59
C LEU A 346 13.51 8.81 18.24
N ASN A 347 13.42 10.12 18.29
CA ASN A 347 14.56 11.01 18.12
C ASN A 347 14.76 11.82 19.40
N PHE A 348 15.99 11.93 19.85
CA PHE A 348 16.33 12.64 21.05
C PHE A 348 17.61 13.46 20.87
N THR A 349 17.54 14.76 21.16
CA THR A 349 18.64 15.73 21.02
C THR A 349 18.98 16.32 22.39
N PRO A 350 19.75 15.60 23.24
CA PRO A 350 20.06 16.06 24.60
C PRO A 350 20.90 17.34 24.62
N LYS A 351 21.72 17.54 23.60
CA LYS A 351 22.53 18.73 23.33
C LYS A 351 22.47 19.06 21.86
N ASP A 352 22.68 20.30 21.49
CA ASP A 352 22.59 20.76 20.10
C ASP A 352 23.60 20.03 19.18
N PHE A 353 24.72 19.61 19.74
CA PHE A 353 25.76 18.85 19.04
C PHE A 353 25.57 17.32 19.09
N LEU A 354 24.54 16.79 19.78
CA LEU A 354 24.39 15.35 20.02
C LEU A 354 22.93 14.93 19.77
N ARG A 355 22.74 13.99 18.83
CA ARG A 355 21.43 13.44 18.48
C ARG A 355 21.46 11.92 18.51
N PHE A 356 20.40 11.32 19.03
CA PHE A 356 20.14 9.88 19.00
C PHE A 356 18.86 9.62 18.24
N LYS A 357 18.89 8.59 17.38
CA LYS A 357 17.70 8.12 16.64
C LYS A 357 17.57 6.62 16.85
N VAL A 358 16.38 6.19 17.22
CA VAL A 358 16.00 4.78 17.39
C VAL A 358 14.82 4.50 16.46
N ASN A 359 14.99 3.54 15.56
CA ASN A 359 13.90 3.04 14.73
C ASN A 359 13.72 1.56 15.02
N LEU A 360 12.51 1.15 15.35
CA LEU A 360 12.15 -0.23 15.62
C LEU A 360 10.93 -0.60 14.80
N ASN A 361 10.96 -1.77 14.23
CA ASN A 361 9.84 -2.35 13.50
C ASN A 361 9.70 -3.83 13.81
N PHE A 362 8.47 -4.26 14.04
CA PHE A 362 8.11 -5.66 14.15
C PHE A 362 6.92 -5.95 13.25
N THR A 363 7.01 -7.02 12.47
CA THR A 363 5.94 -7.45 11.58
C THR A 363 5.76 -8.95 11.70
N ARG A 364 4.52 -9.36 11.97
CA ARG A 364 4.09 -10.75 11.88
C ARG A 364 3.15 -10.92 10.69
N LYS A 365 3.42 -11.95 9.89
CA LYS A 365 2.59 -12.37 8.77
C LYS A 365 2.12 -13.80 9.02
N ASP A 366 0.81 -14.00 9.01
CA ASP A 366 0.17 -15.31 9.06
C ASP A 366 -0.60 -15.48 7.75
N GLY A 367 -0.23 -16.45 6.94
CA GLY A 367 -0.80 -16.64 5.60
C GLY A 367 -1.12 -18.09 5.31
N ARG A 368 -2.17 -18.28 4.52
CA ARG A 368 -2.45 -19.54 3.84
C ARG A 368 -2.32 -19.29 2.35
N GLU A 369 -1.38 -19.98 1.75
CA GLU A 369 -1.17 -19.93 0.30
C GLU A 369 -1.97 -21.06 -0.36
N ILE A 370 -2.13 -20.99 -1.67
CA ILE A 370 -2.55 -22.16 -2.46
C ILE A 370 -1.31 -22.89 -2.95
N TYR A 371 -1.44 -24.19 -3.10
CA TYR A 371 -0.41 -24.96 -3.79
C TYR A 371 -0.44 -24.59 -5.27
N GLU A 372 0.61 -23.96 -5.78
CA GLU A 372 0.74 -23.60 -7.20
C GLU A 372 1.80 -24.47 -7.87
N SER A 373 1.45 -25.03 -9.02
CA SER A 373 2.34 -25.82 -9.87
C SER A 373 1.90 -25.69 -11.32
N ASN A 374 2.85 -25.67 -12.23
CA ASN A 374 2.61 -25.70 -13.68
C ASN A 374 2.56 -27.14 -14.23
N ALA A 375 2.54 -28.15 -13.37
CA ALA A 375 2.36 -29.53 -13.76
C ALA A 375 0.98 -29.75 -14.41
N VAL A 376 0.88 -30.72 -15.31
CA VAL A 376 -0.37 -31.11 -15.99
C VAL A 376 -0.87 -32.48 -15.55
N ASN A 377 -0.40 -32.95 -14.39
CA ASN A 377 -0.71 -34.23 -13.80
C ASN A 377 -1.21 -34.05 -12.36
N GLU A 378 -1.27 -35.10 -11.57
CA GLU A 378 -1.68 -35.13 -10.16
C GLU A 378 -0.92 -34.16 -9.25
N ASN A 379 0.16 -33.57 -9.74
CA ASN A 379 0.92 -32.52 -9.05
C ASN A 379 0.56 -31.10 -9.52
N ALA A 380 -0.46 -30.93 -10.34
CA ALA A 380 -0.95 -29.60 -10.72
C ALA A 380 -1.41 -28.80 -9.49
N GLY A 381 -1.34 -27.47 -9.59
CA GLY A 381 -2.01 -26.59 -8.65
C GLY A 381 -3.51 -26.42 -9.01
N PRO A 382 -4.35 -25.93 -8.07
CA PRO A 382 -5.80 -25.80 -8.30
C PRO A 382 -6.14 -24.88 -9.47
N ILE A 383 -5.36 -23.83 -9.74
CA ILE A 383 -5.59 -22.94 -10.88
C ILE A 383 -5.36 -23.70 -12.19
N ASN A 384 -4.18 -24.36 -12.32
CA ASN A 384 -3.87 -25.09 -13.53
C ASN A 384 -4.82 -26.30 -13.72
N ALA A 385 -5.13 -26.99 -12.63
CA ALA A 385 -6.12 -28.06 -12.68
C ALA A 385 -7.50 -27.56 -13.15
N SER A 386 -7.96 -26.39 -12.74
CA SER A 386 -9.25 -25.83 -13.15
C SER A 386 -9.36 -25.52 -14.64
N LEU A 387 -8.23 -25.36 -15.34
CA LEU A 387 -8.19 -25.15 -16.78
C LEU A 387 -8.18 -26.47 -17.56
N LEU A 388 -7.68 -27.56 -16.97
CA LEU A 388 -7.45 -28.82 -17.64
C LEU A 388 -8.46 -29.91 -17.25
N PHE A 389 -9.23 -29.68 -16.19
CA PHE A 389 -10.11 -30.71 -15.65
C PHE A 389 -11.39 -30.86 -16.47
N ASP A 390 -11.91 -32.09 -16.54
CA ASP A 390 -13.05 -32.48 -17.35
C ASP A 390 -14.33 -31.73 -16.94
N PRO A 391 -14.92 -30.91 -17.82
CA PRO A 391 -16.14 -30.15 -17.52
C PRO A 391 -17.41 -31.03 -17.46
N THR A 392 -17.34 -32.28 -17.87
CA THR A 392 -18.49 -33.21 -17.80
C THR A 392 -18.71 -33.74 -16.39
N LEU A 393 -17.69 -33.64 -15.53
CA LEU A 393 -17.76 -34.13 -14.15
C LEU A 393 -18.50 -33.13 -13.24
N PRO A 394 -19.35 -33.63 -12.32
CA PRO A 394 -20.10 -32.76 -11.43
C PRO A 394 -19.21 -32.22 -10.30
N VAL A 395 -19.65 -31.10 -9.73
CA VAL A 395 -19.07 -30.54 -8.50
C VAL A 395 -19.38 -31.45 -7.31
N GLY A 396 -18.40 -31.67 -6.44
CA GLY A 396 -18.59 -32.42 -5.20
C GLY A 396 -17.86 -33.76 -5.17
N LYS A 397 -18.35 -34.63 -4.34
CA LYS A 397 -17.78 -35.95 -4.12
C LYS A 397 -18.71 -37.03 -4.65
N ASP A 398 -18.10 -38.09 -5.19
CA ASP A 398 -18.78 -39.29 -5.61
C ASP A 398 -19.42 -39.95 -4.36
N PRO A 399 -20.72 -40.24 -4.38
CA PRO A 399 -21.44 -40.84 -3.26
C PRO A 399 -20.94 -42.27 -2.91
N GLU A 400 -20.43 -43.00 -3.90
CA GLU A 400 -19.98 -44.39 -3.69
C GLU A 400 -18.60 -44.44 -3.02
N THR A 401 -17.70 -43.58 -3.46
CA THR A 401 -16.32 -43.59 -2.98
C THR A 401 -16.08 -42.58 -1.85
N GLY A 402 -16.97 -41.59 -1.69
CA GLY A 402 -16.82 -40.42 -0.76
C GLY A 402 -15.72 -39.46 -1.13
N ARG A 403 -15.16 -39.57 -2.33
CA ARG A 403 -13.99 -38.79 -2.81
C ARG A 403 -14.40 -37.89 -3.96
N TYR A 404 -13.60 -36.83 -4.20
CA TYR A 404 -13.80 -36.00 -5.38
C TYR A 404 -13.70 -36.81 -6.66
N TYR A 405 -14.57 -36.55 -7.63
CA TYR A 405 -14.54 -37.15 -8.95
C TYR A 405 -13.16 -37.03 -9.57
N GLN A 406 -12.69 -38.06 -10.25
CA GLN A 406 -11.38 -38.10 -10.90
C GLN A 406 -11.54 -38.06 -12.42
N ASN A 407 -10.58 -37.44 -13.11
CA ASN A 407 -10.54 -37.50 -14.55
C ASN A 407 -10.15 -38.91 -15.02
N SER A 408 -10.92 -39.47 -15.97
CA SER A 408 -10.68 -40.81 -16.46
C SER A 408 -9.61 -40.91 -17.56
N TYR A 409 -9.25 -39.78 -18.17
CA TYR A 409 -8.37 -39.71 -19.35
C TYR A 409 -6.98 -39.20 -19.01
N ILE A 410 -6.83 -38.39 -18.01
CA ILE A 410 -5.54 -37.84 -17.57
C ILE A 410 -5.39 -38.00 -16.06
N SER A 411 -4.17 -38.25 -15.63
CA SER A 411 -3.81 -38.32 -14.20
C SER A 411 -3.72 -36.86 -13.67
N LEU A 412 -4.87 -36.28 -13.37
CA LEU A 412 -5.00 -34.92 -12.89
C LEU A 412 -5.94 -34.91 -11.69
N ASP A 413 -5.47 -34.32 -10.59
CA ASP A 413 -6.31 -34.14 -9.40
C ASP A 413 -7.47 -33.20 -9.65
N ASN A 414 -8.60 -33.49 -9.02
CA ASN A 414 -9.75 -32.59 -9.01
C ASN A 414 -9.36 -31.23 -8.43
N PRO A 415 -9.71 -30.09 -9.08
CA PRO A 415 -9.38 -28.75 -8.58
C PRO A 415 -9.80 -28.50 -7.14
N LEU A 416 -10.95 -29.04 -6.71
CA LEU A 416 -11.45 -28.91 -5.33
C LEU A 416 -10.70 -29.83 -4.36
N ALA A 417 -10.25 -31.01 -4.82
CA ALA A 417 -9.39 -31.87 -4.02
C ALA A 417 -8.06 -31.18 -3.70
N LEU A 418 -7.48 -30.47 -4.68
CA LEU A 418 -6.27 -29.66 -4.47
C LEU A 418 -6.54 -28.46 -3.58
N LEU A 419 -7.66 -27.76 -3.78
CA LEU A 419 -8.01 -26.55 -3.06
C LEU A 419 -8.28 -26.80 -1.57
N TYR A 420 -9.02 -27.87 -1.25
CA TYR A 420 -9.41 -28.19 0.13
C TYR A 420 -8.54 -29.27 0.77
N GLY A 421 -7.89 -30.07 -0.04
CA GLY A 421 -7.05 -31.18 0.43
C GLY A 421 -5.58 -30.82 0.62
N VAL A 422 -5.13 -29.65 0.15
CA VAL A 422 -3.77 -29.14 0.37
C VAL A 422 -3.85 -27.84 1.14
N SER A 423 -3.19 -27.76 2.30
CA SER A 423 -3.15 -26.54 3.09
C SER A 423 -1.71 -26.11 3.40
N PRO A 424 -1.12 -25.28 2.54
CA PRO A 424 0.14 -24.62 2.83
C PRO A 424 -0.11 -23.43 3.76
N GLU A 425 0.53 -23.43 4.92
CA GLU A 425 0.47 -22.35 5.91
C GLU A 425 1.85 -21.75 6.11
N GLN A 426 1.92 -20.43 6.22
CA GLN A 426 3.15 -19.72 6.47
C GLN A 426 2.97 -18.75 7.63
N HIS A 427 3.91 -18.82 8.58
CA HIS A 427 4.06 -17.85 9.65
C HIS A 427 5.44 -17.22 9.53
N LYS A 428 5.50 -15.90 9.41
CA LYS A 428 6.76 -15.17 9.28
C LYS A 428 6.80 -14.01 10.25
N ASN A 429 7.86 -13.91 11.04
CA ASN A 429 8.14 -12.76 11.88
C ASN A 429 9.38 -12.05 11.33
N ASN A 430 9.29 -10.74 11.20
CA ASN A 430 10.39 -9.86 10.85
C ASN A 430 10.52 -8.81 11.94
N ALA A 431 11.69 -8.67 12.49
CA ALA A 431 12.02 -7.56 13.37
C ALA A 431 13.27 -6.88 12.83
N TYR A 432 13.28 -5.57 12.78
CA TYR A 432 14.51 -4.82 12.51
C TYR A 432 14.55 -3.56 13.35
N GLY A 433 15.77 -3.14 13.64
CA GLY A 433 15.98 -1.91 14.39
C GLY A 433 17.28 -1.24 14.04
N THR A 434 17.31 0.08 14.19
CA THR A 434 18.52 0.90 14.06
C THR A 434 18.67 1.81 15.26
N PHE A 435 19.90 1.94 15.73
CA PHE A 435 20.32 2.96 16.67
C PHE A 435 21.37 3.83 16.01
N THR A 436 21.08 5.12 15.86
CA THR A 436 21.98 6.08 15.21
C THR A 436 22.37 7.16 16.20
N THR A 437 23.67 7.44 16.30
CA THR A 437 24.22 8.57 17.04
C THR A 437 24.86 9.54 16.06
N GLU A 438 24.49 10.81 16.14
CA GLU A 438 25.06 11.90 15.36
C GLU A 438 25.72 12.89 16.33
N ILE A 439 26.99 13.20 16.08
CA ILE A 439 27.77 14.18 16.87
C ILE A 439 28.25 15.27 15.91
N GLU A 440 27.86 16.51 16.18
CA GLU A 440 28.21 17.70 15.41
C GLU A 440 29.09 18.64 16.24
N PRO A 441 30.41 18.32 16.37
CA PRO A 441 31.32 19.09 17.22
C PRO A 441 31.59 20.50 16.71
N LEU A 442 31.49 20.71 15.41
CA LEU A 442 31.60 21.98 14.71
C LEU A 442 30.42 22.09 13.73
N LYS A 443 30.02 23.30 13.44
CA LYS A 443 28.95 23.56 12.45
C LYS A 443 29.29 22.88 11.12
N ASP A 444 28.33 22.15 10.56
CA ASP A 444 28.42 21.44 9.28
C ASP A 444 29.41 20.23 9.26
N LEU A 445 29.99 19.85 10.42
CA LEU A 445 30.82 18.64 10.56
C LEU A 445 30.05 17.60 11.44
N VAL A 446 29.46 16.59 10.83
CA VAL A 446 28.67 15.59 11.52
C VAL A 446 29.35 14.23 11.45
N PHE A 447 29.60 13.64 12.60
CA PHE A 447 29.99 12.24 12.73
C PHE A 447 28.76 11.39 13.02
N THR A 448 28.52 10.38 12.19
CA THR A 448 27.37 9.47 12.34
C THR A 448 27.87 8.05 12.60
N ALA A 449 27.43 7.48 13.72
CA ALA A 449 27.57 6.06 14.01
C ALA A 449 26.19 5.39 13.99
N ARG A 450 26.05 4.27 13.27
CA ARG A 450 24.80 3.52 13.18
C ARG A 450 25.05 2.05 13.47
N LEU A 451 24.21 1.50 14.35
CA LEU A 451 24.08 0.08 14.60
C LEU A 451 22.71 -0.35 14.11
N GLY A 452 22.64 -1.48 13.42
CA GLY A 452 21.39 -2.03 12.92
C GLY A 452 21.40 -3.55 13.01
N ALA A 453 20.23 -4.13 13.22
CA ALA A 453 20.03 -5.56 13.25
C ALA A 453 18.69 -5.91 12.60
N THR A 454 18.65 -7.08 11.97
CA THR A 454 17.44 -7.74 11.45
C THR A 454 17.33 -9.12 12.05
N LEU A 455 16.09 -9.53 12.39
CA LEU A 455 15.78 -10.87 12.88
C LEU A 455 14.60 -11.36 12.06
N ASP A 456 14.81 -12.41 11.30
CA ASP A 456 13.79 -13.04 10.47
C ASP A 456 13.59 -14.48 10.92
N SER A 457 12.34 -14.84 11.24
CA SER A 457 11.99 -16.23 11.49
C SER A 457 10.77 -16.64 10.68
N TYR A 458 10.78 -17.85 10.18
CA TYR A 458 9.64 -18.38 9.44
C TYR A 458 9.37 -19.83 9.76
N ILE A 459 8.10 -20.19 9.69
CA ILE A 459 7.61 -21.55 9.72
C ILE A 459 6.67 -21.70 8.53
N THR A 460 6.97 -22.65 7.66
CA THR A 460 6.08 -23.07 6.58
C THR A 460 5.69 -24.50 6.83
N SER A 461 4.41 -24.79 6.86
CA SER A 461 3.86 -26.11 6.95
C SER A 461 2.93 -26.39 5.78
N GLN A 462 2.92 -27.61 5.28
CA GLN A 462 2.01 -28.06 4.25
C GLN A 462 1.48 -29.43 4.61
N TYR A 463 0.17 -29.58 4.59
CA TYR A 463 -0.47 -30.86 4.67
C TYR A 463 -1.17 -31.18 3.35
N ARG A 464 -0.97 -32.39 2.82
CA ARG A 464 -1.66 -32.92 1.66
C ARG A 464 -2.49 -34.10 2.11
N SER A 465 -3.80 -33.97 2.07
CA SER A 465 -4.75 -34.97 2.55
C SER A 465 -4.92 -36.14 1.55
N ARG A 466 -5.59 -37.19 1.99
CA ARG A 466 -5.96 -38.33 1.14
C ARG A 466 -7.01 -38.01 0.08
N GLU A 467 -7.54 -36.80 0.05
CA GLU A 467 -8.45 -36.35 -1.00
C GLU A 467 -7.73 -36.14 -2.34
N THR A 468 -6.42 -35.89 -2.30
CA THR A 468 -5.59 -35.77 -3.49
C THR A 468 -5.01 -37.15 -3.88
N MET A 469 -4.69 -37.36 -5.15
CA MET A 469 -4.10 -38.60 -5.65
C MET A 469 -2.77 -38.91 -4.98
N THR A 470 -1.87 -37.91 -4.93
CA THR A 470 -0.56 -38.06 -4.27
C THR A 470 -0.71 -38.31 -2.76
N GLY A 471 -1.63 -37.56 -2.10
CA GLY A 471 -1.87 -37.76 -0.67
C GLY A 471 -2.52 -39.12 -0.36
N LEU A 472 -3.32 -39.65 -1.28
CA LEU A 472 -3.92 -40.97 -1.13
C LEU A 472 -2.85 -42.05 -1.18
N SER A 473 -1.98 -42.06 -2.20
CA SER A 473 -0.91 -43.05 -2.36
C SER A 473 0.03 -43.06 -1.17
N SER A 474 0.28 -41.91 -0.57
CA SER A 474 1.16 -41.70 0.60
C SER A 474 0.43 -41.76 1.95
N LYS A 475 -0.87 -42.04 1.99
CA LYS A 475 -1.72 -42.07 3.20
C LYS A 475 -1.78 -40.71 3.93
N GLY A 476 -1.55 -39.60 3.22
CA GLY A 476 -1.38 -38.25 3.71
C GLY A 476 0.10 -37.89 3.85
N VAL A 477 0.43 -36.64 3.52
CA VAL A 477 1.80 -36.10 3.61
C VAL A 477 1.78 -34.81 4.37
N ALA A 478 2.66 -34.67 5.35
CA ALA A 478 2.89 -33.42 6.05
C ALA A 478 4.36 -33.00 5.93
N THR A 479 4.61 -31.74 5.60
CA THR A 479 5.95 -31.15 5.58
C THR A 479 5.99 -29.91 6.44
N LYS A 480 7.11 -29.71 7.14
CA LYS A 480 7.34 -28.49 7.92
C LYS A 480 8.77 -28.02 7.67
N LYS A 481 8.92 -26.74 7.38
CA LYS A 481 10.22 -26.07 7.30
C LYS A 481 10.21 -24.89 8.27
N SER A 482 11.30 -24.68 8.96
CA SER A 482 11.52 -23.52 9.80
C SER A 482 12.93 -23.00 9.58
N GLY A 483 13.14 -21.70 9.72
CA GLY A 483 14.46 -21.07 9.62
C GLY A 483 14.46 -19.76 10.38
N GLU A 484 15.67 -19.36 10.74
CA GLU A 484 15.97 -18.07 11.38
C GLU A 484 17.18 -17.50 10.63
N ASP A 485 17.05 -16.21 10.24
CA ASP A 485 18.13 -15.42 9.63
C ASP A 485 18.36 -14.18 10.49
N THR A 486 19.61 -13.84 10.76
CA THR A 486 20.01 -12.68 11.59
C THR A 486 20.92 -11.72 10.86
#